data_0ef46db4f11c7f9eccf1e740d06cb986
#
_entry.id   0ef46db4f11c7f9eccf1e740d06cb986
#
_cell.length_a   1.000
_cell.length_b   1.000
_cell.length_c   1.000
_cell.angle_alpha   90.00
_cell.angle_beta   90.00
_cell.angle_gamma   90.00
#
_symmetry.space_group_name_H-M   'P 1'
#
loop_
_entity.id
_entity.type
_entity.pdbx_description
1 polymer ?
#
loop_
_entity_poly.entity_id
_entity_poly.type
_entity_poly.pdbx_seq_one_letter_code
_entity_poly.pdbx_strand_id
1 'polypeptide(L)'
;MVGEEVIRRLYSDIRTLPSEQSRIIRLSSAGFKGAEIARRLGISINTVKTQKYRGYRSLRLKLSKFVFLFGSLLALFADLK
;
A
#
# COMPACT_ATOMS: atom_id res chain seq x y z
N MET A 1 8.17 -4.21 -17.11
CA MET A 1 7.15 -3.23 -17.53
C MET A 1 6.78 -2.32 -16.37
N VAL A 2 6.27 -1.15 -16.67
CA VAL A 2 5.92 -0.13 -15.67
C VAL A 2 4.97 -0.68 -14.61
N GLY A 3 3.93 -1.44 -15.02
CA GLY A 3 2.96 -2.02 -14.11
C GLY A 3 3.57 -2.99 -13.11
N GLU A 4 4.49 -3.82 -13.56
CA GLU A 4 5.16 -4.79 -12.68
C GLU A 4 6.03 -4.12 -11.64
N GLU A 5 6.73 -3.05 -12.02
CA GLU A 5 7.58 -2.29 -11.11
C GLU A 5 6.75 -1.64 -10.00
N VAL A 6 5.61 -1.04 -10.36
CA VAL A 6 4.71 -0.43 -9.39
C VAL A 6 4.16 -1.48 -8.43
N ILE A 7 3.74 -2.63 -8.94
CA ILE A 7 3.21 -3.72 -8.13
C ILE A 7 4.26 -4.25 -7.17
N ARG A 8 5.48 -4.49 -7.64
CA ARG A 8 6.58 -4.93 -6.78
C ARG A 8 6.88 -3.94 -5.68
N ARG A 9 6.89 -2.66 -6.02
CA ARG A 9 7.13 -1.60 -5.05
C ARG A 9 6.03 -1.56 -4.01
N LEU A 10 4.78 -1.73 -4.43
CA LEU A 10 3.64 -1.76 -3.51
C LEU A 10 3.77 -2.92 -2.51
N TYR A 11 4.06 -4.13 -2.98
CA TYR A 11 4.26 -5.28 -2.10
C TYR A 11 5.43 -5.07 -1.15
N SER A 12 6.54 -4.52 -1.65
CA SER A 12 7.69 -4.19 -0.82
C SER A 12 7.31 -3.20 0.27
N ASP A 13 6.58 -2.15 -0.07
CA ASP A 13 6.17 -1.12 0.88
C ASP A 13 5.20 -1.68 1.94
N ILE A 14 4.30 -2.60 1.55
CA ILE A 14 3.41 -3.27 2.51
C ILE A 14 4.23 -4.04 3.55
N ARG A 15 5.31 -4.69 3.14
CA ARG A 15 6.19 -5.41 4.08
C ARG A 15 6.89 -4.50 5.08
N THR A 16 7.10 -3.24 4.72
CA THR A 16 7.77 -2.29 5.61
C THR A 16 6.83 -1.63 6.61
N LEU A 17 5.51 -1.84 6.47
CA LEU A 17 4.54 -1.33 7.43
C LEU A 17 4.61 -2.10 8.75
N PRO A 18 4.17 -1.48 9.87
CA PRO A 18 3.98 -2.21 11.11
C PRO A 18 3.14 -3.47 10.86
N SER A 19 3.45 -4.57 11.55
CA SER A 19 2.87 -5.89 11.22
C SER A 19 1.34 -5.90 11.28
N GLU A 20 0.73 -5.18 12.23
CA GLU A 20 -0.74 -5.09 12.32
C GLU A 20 -1.33 -4.40 11.10
N GLN A 21 -0.74 -3.28 10.67
CA GLN A 21 -1.19 -2.56 9.48
C GLN A 21 -1.04 -3.43 8.23
N SER A 22 0.08 -4.12 8.11
CA SER A 22 0.34 -5.02 6.99
C SER A 22 -0.71 -6.14 6.92
N ARG A 23 -1.03 -6.77 8.05
CA ARG A 23 -2.05 -7.82 8.10
C ARG A 23 -3.42 -7.29 7.70
N ILE A 24 -3.81 -6.15 8.24
CA ILE A 24 -5.11 -5.54 7.94
C ILE A 24 -5.22 -5.22 6.45
N ILE A 25 -4.20 -4.65 5.86
CA ILE A 25 -4.21 -4.30 4.44
C ILE A 25 -4.27 -5.56 3.58
N ARG A 26 -3.51 -6.60 3.92
CA ARG A 26 -3.55 -7.87 3.19
C ARG A 26 -4.92 -8.52 3.23
N LEU A 27 -5.54 -8.56 4.40
CA LEU A 27 -6.88 -9.13 4.55
C LEU A 27 -7.92 -8.30 3.80
N SER A 28 -7.82 -6.99 3.88
CA SER A 28 -8.71 -6.10 3.13
C SER A 28 -8.57 -6.31 1.63
N SER A 29 -7.36 -6.44 1.13
CA SER A 29 -7.08 -6.70 -0.29
C SER A 29 -7.61 -8.05 -0.74
N ALA A 30 -7.65 -9.02 0.16
CA ALA A 30 -8.21 -10.34 -0.12
C ALA A 30 -9.74 -10.37 -0.09
N GLY A 31 -10.39 -9.25 0.23
CA GLY A 31 -11.84 -9.13 0.21
C GLY A 31 -12.52 -9.24 1.56
N PHE A 32 -11.78 -9.39 2.65
CA PHE A 32 -12.38 -9.45 3.99
C PHE A 32 -12.88 -8.08 4.42
N LYS A 33 -14.09 -8.05 4.98
CA LYS A 33 -14.70 -6.83 5.51
C LYS A 33 -14.10 -6.48 6.87
N GLY A 34 -14.22 -5.21 7.25
CA GLY A 34 -13.66 -4.72 8.51
C GLY A 34 -14.09 -5.51 9.73
N ALA A 35 -15.36 -5.90 9.82
CA ALA A 35 -15.87 -6.71 10.92
C ALA A 35 -15.20 -8.10 10.97
N GLU A 36 -14.96 -8.71 9.83
CA GLU A 36 -14.30 -10.01 9.74
C GLU A 36 -12.84 -9.90 10.14
N ILE A 37 -12.16 -8.84 9.69
CA ILE A 37 -10.77 -8.58 10.06
C ILE A 37 -10.66 -8.39 11.57
N ALA A 38 -11.56 -7.61 12.15
CA ALA A 38 -11.59 -7.37 13.59
C ALA A 38 -11.70 -8.68 14.37
N ARG A 39 -12.60 -9.57 13.95
CA ARG A 39 -12.77 -10.89 14.59
C ARG A 39 -11.52 -11.75 14.44
N ARG A 40 -10.94 -11.79 13.25
CA ARG A 40 -9.75 -12.62 12.98
C ARG A 40 -8.55 -12.19 13.78
N LEU A 41 -8.38 -10.89 13.96
CA LEU A 41 -7.22 -10.34 14.66
C LEU A 41 -7.48 -10.09 16.14
N GLY A 42 -8.72 -10.27 16.61
CA GLY A 42 -9.07 -10.02 18.02
C GLY A 42 -8.96 -8.55 18.41
N ILE A 43 -9.32 -7.65 17.53
CA ILE A 43 -9.27 -6.21 17.75
C ILE A 43 -10.62 -5.58 17.43
N SER A 44 -10.81 -4.31 17.82
CA SER A 44 -12.06 -3.60 17.53
C SER A 44 -12.14 -3.18 16.07
N ILE A 45 -13.36 -2.97 15.59
CA ILE A 45 -13.59 -2.43 14.25
C ILE A 45 -12.95 -1.04 14.11
N ASN A 46 -13.01 -0.22 15.15
CA ASN A 46 -12.39 1.09 15.13
C ASN A 46 -10.88 1.00 14.97
N THR A 47 -10.24 0.03 15.62
CA THR A 47 -8.81 -0.22 15.45
C THR A 47 -8.50 -0.65 14.01
N VAL A 48 -9.33 -1.51 13.43
CA VAL A 48 -9.17 -1.89 12.01
C VAL A 48 -9.22 -0.67 11.12
N LYS A 49 -10.22 0.19 11.30
CA LYS A 49 -10.38 1.41 10.49
C LYS A 49 -9.19 2.35 10.63
N THR A 50 -8.74 2.57 11.86
CA THR A 50 -7.61 3.47 12.14
C THR A 50 -6.32 2.94 11.53
N GLN A 51 -6.02 1.68 11.75
CA GLN A 51 -4.79 1.06 11.24
C GLN A 51 -4.81 0.95 9.72
N LYS A 52 -5.97 0.66 9.15
CA LYS A 52 -6.14 0.63 7.69
C LYS A 52 -5.88 2.01 7.08
N TYR A 53 -6.44 3.05 7.68
CA TYR A 53 -6.23 4.42 7.23
C TYR A 53 -4.74 4.80 7.28
N ARG A 54 -4.09 4.53 8.40
CA ARG A 54 -2.66 4.83 8.58
C ARG A 54 -1.80 4.08 7.58
N GLY A 55 -2.11 2.79 7.38
CA GLY A 55 -1.39 1.96 6.43
C GLY A 55 -1.53 2.47 5.00
N TYR A 56 -2.73 2.76 4.56
CA TYR A 56 -2.96 3.29 3.22
C TYR A 56 -2.33 4.66 3.02
N ARG A 57 -2.38 5.51 4.03
CA ARG A 57 -1.73 6.81 3.97
C ARG A 57 -0.23 6.67 3.77
N SER A 58 0.38 5.78 4.53
CA SER A 58 1.82 5.51 4.44
C SER A 58 2.18 4.97 3.05
N LEU A 59 1.41 4.01 2.55
CA LEU A 59 1.61 3.45 1.22
C LEU A 59 1.45 4.49 0.12
N ARG A 60 0.43 5.32 0.24
CA ARG A 60 0.18 6.36 -0.76
C ARG A 60 1.33 7.34 -0.84
N LEU A 61 1.89 7.74 0.30
CA LEU A 61 3.03 8.65 0.31
C LEU A 61 4.26 8.02 -0.32
N LYS A 62 4.55 6.77 0.02
CA LYS A 62 5.70 6.05 -0.54
C LYS A 62 5.53 5.81 -2.04
N LEU A 63 4.37 5.35 -2.45
CA LEU A 63 4.08 5.06 -3.85
C LEU A 63 4.05 6.34 -4.69
N SER A 64 3.53 7.43 -4.13
CA SER A 64 3.51 8.73 -4.80
C SER A 64 4.92 9.20 -5.13
N LYS A 65 5.85 9.09 -4.18
CA LYS A 65 7.26 9.44 -4.42
C LYS A 65 7.87 8.58 -5.52
N PHE A 66 7.61 7.27 -5.48
CA PHE A 66 8.13 6.35 -6.48
C PHE A 66 7.58 6.68 -7.87
N VAL A 67 6.27 6.88 -7.97
CA VAL A 67 5.62 7.20 -9.25
C VAL A 67 6.12 8.54 -9.80
N PHE A 68 6.31 9.53 -8.93
CA PHE A 68 6.84 10.84 -9.32
C PHE A 68 8.24 10.70 -9.91
N LEU A 69 9.13 9.99 -9.23
CA LEU A 69 10.50 9.78 -9.70
C LEU A 69 10.54 9.00 -11.01
N PHE A 70 9.71 7.97 -11.11
CA PHE A 70 9.63 7.14 -12.30
C PHE A 70 9.06 7.93 -13.48
N GLY A 71 8.03 8.74 -13.24
CA GLY A 71 7.45 9.60 -14.25
C GLY A 71 8.44 10.65 -14.75
N SER A 72 9.23 11.24 -13.85
CA SER A 72 10.28 12.19 -14.23
C SER A 72 11.33 11.54 -15.11
N LEU A 73 11.72 10.31 -14.80
CA LEU A 73 12.68 9.54 -15.58
C LEU A 73 12.14 9.26 -16.99
N LEU A 74 10.87 8.86 -17.09
CA LEU A 74 10.23 8.62 -18.38
C LEU A 74 10.14 9.90 -19.24
N ALA A 75 9.84 11.02 -18.61
CA ALA A 75 9.78 12.29 -19.27
C ALA A 75 11.16 12.68 -19.84
N LEU A 76 12.22 12.40 -19.08
CA LEU A 76 13.58 12.62 -19.54
C LEU A 76 13.92 11.78 -20.76
N PHE A 77 13.52 10.50 -20.76
CA PHE A 77 13.69 9.62 -21.91
C PHE A 77 12.92 10.09 -23.13
N ALA A 78 11.72 10.61 -22.94
CA ALA A 78 10.92 11.14 -24.03
C ALA A 78 11.58 12.35 -24.69
N ASP A 79 12.25 13.20 -23.90
CA ASP A 79 12.95 14.37 -24.38
C ASP A 79 14.22 14.03 -25.18
N LEU A 80 14.76 12.83 -24.98
CA LEU A 80 15.96 12.39 -25.67
C LEU A 80 15.69 11.90 -27.11
N LYS A 81 14.46 11.79 -27.49
CA LYS A 81 14.10 11.48 -28.88
C LYS A 81 14.24 12.72 -29.75
#